data_477ba72bafa470e403b391185abea78b
#
_entry.id   477ba72bafa470e403b391185abea78b
#
_cell.length_a   1.000
_cell.length_b   1.000
_cell.length_c   1.000
_cell.angle_alpha   90.00
_cell.angle_beta   90.00
_cell.angle_gamma   90.00
#
_symmetry.space_group_name_H-M   'P 1'
#
loop_
_entity.id
_entity.type
_entity.pdbx_description
1 polymer ?
#
loop_
_entity_poly.entity_id
_entity_poly.type
_entity_poly.pdbx_seq_one_letter_code
_entity_poly.pdbx_strand_id
1 'polypeptide(L)'
;MLQVNALNKSYGRRTVLKDVHFSISPSQVVGLVGENGAGKSTLLEILATLTKPDNGTLNYKGLQYGKDEKKLRKQIGFVPQDIALWEDFSVKENMLFFEKLSWVKRNKQELQALLEEVKLDRWKEKVTQLSGGMRRKLNLAISLIHDPDLILLDEPTTGIDLKSSKEIGSYLHNQAKQANKTVVYTSHDMSEIMDICDQVFLIGEDPFYEEILKASGQEVVRLM
;
A
#
# COMPACT_ATOMS: atom_id res chain seq x y z
N MET A 1 0.52 -14.67 6.39
CA MET A 1 1.06 -15.01 5.07
C MET A 1 0.01 -14.70 4.02
N LEU A 2 0.36 -13.99 2.96
CA LEU A 2 -0.43 -13.78 1.75
C LEU A 2 0.02 -14.79 0.69
N GLN A 3 -0.91 -15.44 0.02
CA GLN A 3 -0.63 -16.43 -1.05
C GLN A 3 -1.48 -16.11 -2.27
N VAL A 4 -0.86 -16.09 -3.43
CA VAL A 4 -1.49 -15.86 -4.73
C VAL A 4 -1.06 -16.98 -5.67
N ASN A 5 -2.04 -17.64 -6.32
CA ASN A 5 -1.77 -18.74 -7.23
C ASN A 5 -2.59 -18.59 -8.52
N ALA A 6 -1.91 -18.71 -9.65
CA ALA A 6 -2.45 -18.69 -11.00
C ALA A 6 -3.37 -17.48 -11.25
N LEU A 7 -3.01 -16.31 -10.73
CA LEU A 7 -3.82 -15.10 -10.84
C LEU A 7 -3.79 -14.56 -12.27
N ASN A 8 -4.98 -14.35 -12.84
CA ASN A 8 -5.15 -13.78 -14.16
C ASN A 8 -6.13 -12.61 -14.12
N LYS A 9 -5.83 -11.56 -14.89
CA LYS A 9 -6.70 -10.41 -15.07
C LYS A 9 -6.56 -9.81 -16.45
N SER A 10 -7.72 -9.55 -17.09
CA SER A 10 -7.80 -8.91 -18.41
C SER A 10 -8.84 -7.80 -18.40
N TYR A 11 -8.65 -6.78 -19.22
CA TYR A 11 -9.61 -5.73 -19.50
C TYR A 11 -9.90 -5.74 -21.00
N GLY A 12 -11.08 -6.23 -21.38
CA GLY A 12 -11.43 -6.47 -22.77
C GLY A 12 -10.48 -7.49 -23.41
N ARG A 13 -9.72 -7.08 -24.43
CA ARG A 13 -8.75 -7.96 -25.12
C ARG A 13 -7.33 -7.88 -24.54
N ARG A 14 -7.08 -6.97 -23.59
CA ARG A 14 -5.74 -6.78 -23.00
C ARG A 14 -5.61 -7.60 -21.72
N THR A 15 -4.73 -8.61 -21.75
CA THR A 15 -4.29 -9.30 -20.53
C THR A 15 -3.30 -8.41 -19.78
N VAL A 16 -3.57 -8.16 -18.50
CA VAL A 16 -2.76 -7.32 -17.63
C VAL A 16 -1.97 -8.14 -16.63
N LEU A 17 -2.59 -9.19 -16.09
CA LEU A 17 -1.91 -10.16 -15.22
C LEU A 17 -2.12 -11.55 -15.82
N LYS A 18 -1.02 -12.31 -15.95
CA LYS A 18 -1.03 -13.63 -16.56
C LYS A 18 -0.28 -14.62 -15.67
N ASP A 19 -1.00 -15.59 -15.15
CA ASP A 19 -0.47 -16.72 -14.37
C ASP A 19 0.46 -16.31 -13.22
N VAL A 20 0.07 -15.27 -12.47
CA VAL A 20 0.87 -14.69 -11.40
C VAL A 20 0.85 -15.58 -10.17
N HIS A 21 2.04 -15.91 -9.65
CA HIS A 21 2.23 -16.71 -8.45
C HIS A 21 3.22 -16.02 -7.50
N PHE A 22 2.85 -15.88 -6.23
CA PHE A 22 3.78 -15.44 -5.18
C PHE A 22 3.23 -15.72 -3.78
N SER A 23 4.12 -15.60 -2.82
CA SER A 23 3.73 -15.56 -1.40
C SER A 23 4.51 -14.49 -0.66
N ILE A 24 3.87 -13.85 0.33
CA ILE A 24 4.49 -12.86 1.21
C ILE A 24 4.34 -13.33 2.65
N SER A 25 5.46 -13.40 3.36
CA SER A 25 5.49 -13.73 4.78
C SER A 25 5.02 -12.54 5.64
N PRO A 26 4.56 -12.77 6.87
CA PRO A 26 4.35 -11.68 7.82
C PRO A 26 5.63 -10.86 8.06
N SER A 27 5.48 -9.62 8.48
CA SER A 27 6.60 -8.71 8.82
C SER A 27 7.52 -8.35 7.66
N GLN A 28 7.08 -8.55 6.42
CA GLN A 28 7.84 -8.14 5.24
C GLN A 28 7.30 -6.84 4.63
N VAL A 29 8.24 -6.04 4.14
CA VAL A 29 7.98 -4.94 3.20
C VAL A 29 8.36 -5.43 1.80
N VAL A 30 7.40 -5.52 0.91
CA VAL A 30 7.59 -5.99 -0.47
C VAL A 30 7.40 -4.83 -1.43
N GLY A 31 8.43 -4.56 -2.22
CA GLY A 31 8.36 -3.61 -3.34
C GLY A 31 7.76 -4.26 -4.57
N LEU A 32 6.81 -3.61 -5.22
CA LEU A 32 6.27 -4.02 -6.50
C LEU A 32 6.72 -3.03 -7.58
N VAL A 33 7.61 -3.44 -8.45
CA VAL A 33 8.23 -2.61 -9.48
C VAL A 33 7.92 -3.10 -10.88
N GLY A 34 8.06 -2.22 -11.86
CA GLY A 34 7.84 -2.50 -13.28
C GLY A 34 7.39 -1.25 -14.02
N GLU A 35 7.31 -1.36 -15.33
CA GLU A 35 6.91 -0.27 -16.23
C GLU A 35 5.48 0.21 -16.01
N ASN A 36 5.16 1.39 -16.56
CA ASN A 36 3.81 1.92 -16.52
C ASN A 36 2.87 1.02 -17.34
N GLY A 37 1.73 0.65 -16.72
CA GLY A 37 0.75 -0.24 -17.33
C GLY A 37 1.10 -1.73 -17.26
N ALA A 38 2.17 -2.14 -16.55
CA ALA A 38 2.51 -3.54 -16.32
C ALA A 38 1.54 -4.29 -15.40
N GLY A 39 0.64 -3.57 -14.70
CA GLY A 39 -0.37 -4.20 -13.85
C GLY A 39 -0.19 -4.02 -12.35
N LYS A 40 0.76 -3.19 -11.90
CA LYS A 40 1.03 -2.92 -10.48
C LYS A 40 -0.23 -2.51 -9.71
N SER A 41 -0.89 -1.43 -10.14
CA SER A 41 -2.13 -0.93 -9.53
C SER A 41 -3.26 -1.95 -9.61
N THR A 42 -3.39 -2.68 -10.75
CA THR A 42 -4.37 -3.75 -10.89
C THR A 42 -4.15 -4.87 -9.86
N LEU A 43 -2.90 -5.27 -9.63
CA LEU A 43 -2.57 -6.26 -8.62
C LEU A 43 -2.92 -5.74 -7.22
N LEU A 44 -2.54 -4.50 -6.88
CA LEU A 44 -2.89 -3.88 -5.59
C LEU A 44 -4.41 -3.78 -5.38
N GLU A 45 -5.17 -3.38 -6.41
CA GLU A 45 -6.63 -3.33 -6.34
C GLU A 45 -7.27 -4.70 -6.10
N ILE A 46 -6.73 -5.76 -6.72
CA ILE A 46 -7.19 -7.13 -6.46
C ILE A 46 -6.88 -7.52 -5.02
N LEU A 47 -5.66 -7.25 -4.54
CA LEU A 47 -5.28 -7.51 -3.15
C LEU A 47 -6.12 -6.70 -2.16
N ALA A 48 -6.52 -5.48 -2.52
CA ALA A 48 -7.41 -4.62 -1.75
C ALA A 48 -8.90 -5.03 -1.80
N THR A 49 -9.25 -6.08 -2.55
CA THR A 49 -10.64 -6.52 -2.80
C THR A 49 -11.51 -5.48 -3.55
N LEU A 50 -10.90 -4.55 -4.25
CA LEU A 50 -11.59 -3.53 -5.07
C LEU A 50 -11.93 -4.05 -6.46
N THR A 51 -11.05 -4.88 -7.02
CA THR A 51 -11.21 -5.51 -8.33
C THR A 51 -11.17 -7.04 -8.18
N LYS A 52 -12.03 -7.76 -8.91
CA LYS A 52 -12.01 -9.22 -8.92
C LYS A 52 -11.05 -9.73 -9.99
N PRO A 53 -10.26 -10.78 -9.70
CA PRO A 53 -9.51 -11.48 -10.73
C PRO A 53 -10.46 -12.25 -11.67
N ASP A 54 -9.99 -12.57 -12.87
CA ASP A 54 -10.75 -13.43 -13.79
C ASP A 54 -10.59 -14.90 -13.41
N ASN A 55 -9.38 -15.29 -13.00
CA ASN A 55 -9.05 -16.62 -12.49
C ASN A 55 -7.96 -16.55 -11.43
N GLY A 56 -7.75 -17.67 -10.74
CA GLY A 56 -6.74 -17.81 -9.70
C GLY A 56 -7.33 -17.84 -8.30
N THR A 57 -6.46 -18.05 -7.33
CA THR A 57 -6.84 -18.10 -5.91
C THR A 57 -5.95 -17.19 -5.07
N LEU A 58 -6.56 -16.45 -4.17
CA LEU A 58 -5.85 -15.62 -3.20
C LEU A 58 -6.30 -16.01 -1.79
N ASN A 59 -5.34 -16.05 -0.88
CA ASN A 59 -5.57 -16.36 0.53
C ASN A 59 -4.72 -15.44 1.41
N TYR A 60 -5.31 -14.85 2.43
CA TYR A 60 -4.60 -14.07 3.44
C TYR A 60 -4.98 -14.54 4.84
N LYS A 61 -4.00 -15.03 5.61
CA LYS A 61 -4.21 -15.56 6.97
C LYS A 61 -5.36 -16.58 7.07
N GLY A 62 -5.53 -17.45 6.06
CA GLY A 62 -6.61 -18.45 5.99
C GLY A 62 -7.95 -17.91 5.46
N LEU A 63 -8.07 -16.64 5.19
CA LEU A 63 -9.25 -16.03 4.57
C LEU A 63 -9.13 -16.09 3.04
N GLN A 64 -10.16 -16.62 2.39
CA GLN A 64 -10.20 -16.76 0.93
C GLN A 64 -10.88 -15.56 0.28
N TYR A 65 -10.19 -14.96 -0.70
CA TYR A 65 -10.78 -13.92 -1.55
C TYR A 65 -12.01 -14.45 -2.30
N GLY A 66 -13.00 -13.58 -2.48
CA GLY A 66 -14.29 -13.97 -3.07
C GLY A 66 -15.27 -14.63 -2.09
N LYS A 67 -14.81 -15.21 -0.98
CA LYS A 67 -15.67 -15.81 0.07
C LYS A 67 -15.69 -14.96 1.35
N ASP A 68 -14.53 -14.53 1.82
CA ASP A 68 -14.37 -13.86 3.12
C ASP A 68 -14.13 -12.34 2.99
N GLU A 69 -14.61 -11.70 1.92
CA GLU A 69 -14.28 -10.29 1.59
C GLU A 69 -14.51 -9.31 2.75
N LYS A 70 -15.62 -9.44 3.50
CA LYS A 70 -15.89 -8.56 4.65
C LYS A 70 -14.85 -8.71 5.77
N LYS A 71 -14.31 -9.91 5.97
CA LYS A 71 -13.26 -10.15 6.97
C LYS A 71 -11.91 -9.66 6.45
N LEU A 72 -11.62 -9.88 5.17
CA LEU A 72 -10.42 -9.40 4.51
C LEU A 72 -10.32 -7.87 4.57
N ARG A 73 -11.39 -7.14 4.21
CA ARG A 73 -11.42 -5.66 4.25
C ARG A 73 -11.14 -5.08 5.65
N LYS A 74 -11.43 -5.83 6.72
CA LYS A 74 -11.06 -5.43 8.09
C LYS A 74 -9.57 -5.54 8.37
N GLN A 75 -8.85 -6.35 7.59
CA GLN A 75 -7.43 -6.60 7.76
C GLN A 75 -6.56 -5.86 6.74
N ILE A 76 -7.18 -5.17 5.77
CA ILE A 76 -6.48 -4.51 4.66
C ILE A 76 -6.64 -3.00 4.77
N GLY A 77 -5.52 -2.29 4.82
CA GLY A 77 -5.44 -0.85 4.58
C GLY A 77 -4.94 -0.59 3.16
N PHE A 78 -5.63 0.25 2.41
CA PHE A 78 -5.23 0.61 1.06
C PHE A 78 -5.04 2.11 0.93
N VAL A 79 -3.87 2.51 0.45
CA VAL A 79 -3.52 3.90 0.15
C VAL A 79 -3.42 4.02 -1.37
N PRO A 80 -4.42 4.60 -2.03
CA PRO A 80 -4.41 4.79 -3.48
C PRO A 80 -3.42 5.88 -3.90
N GLN A 81 -3.05 5.87 -5.17
CA GLN A 81 -2.20 6.90 -5.78
C GLN A 81 -2.85 8.28 -5.67
N ASP A 82 -4.15 8.39 -5.95
CA ASP A 82 -4.90 9.63 -5.79
C ASP A 82 -5.30 9.85 -4.32
N ILE A 83 -5.08 11.07 -3.85
CA ILE A 83 -5.38 11.44 -2.46
C ILE A 83 -6.87 11.73 -2.32
N ALA A 84 -7.58 10.90 -1.56
CA ALA A 84 -9.02 11.01 -1.30
C ALA A 84 -9.31 11.75 0.02
N LEU A 85 -9.01 13.05 0.08
CA LEU A 85 -9.26 13.91 1.24
C LEU A 85 -10.35 14.95 0.93
N TRP A 86 -11.09 15.33 1.97
CA TRP A 86 -11.98 16.51 1.92
C TRP A 86 -11.15 17.76 2.12
N GLU A 87 -10.87 18.47 1.03
CA GLU A 87 -9.93 19.61 1.03
C GLU A 87 -10.39 20.79 1.89
N ASP A 88 -11.69 21.04 1.96
CA ASP A 88 -12.27 22.12 2.78
C ASP A 88 -12.31 21.79 4.27
N PHE A 89 -12.11 20.53 4.63
CA PHE A 89 -12.08 20.08 6.01
C PHE A 89 -10.68 20.25 6.62
N SER A 90 -10.65 20.39 7.94
CA SER A 90 -9.40 20.28 8.71
C SER A 90 -8.93 18.82 8.76
N VAL A 91 -7.67 18.61 9.14
CA VAL A 91 -7.11 17.28 9.44
C VAL A 91 -8.00 16.55 10.45
N LYS A 92 -8.42 17.24 11.52
CA LYS A 92 -9.35 16.70 12.52
C LYS A 92 -10.65 16.19 11.90
N GLU A 93 -11.28 16.98 11.07
CA GLU A 93 -12.57 16.65 10.46
C GLU A 93 -12.45 15.46 9.51
N ASN A 94 -11.38 15.40 8.72
CA ASN A 94 -11.08 14.23 7.90
C ASN A 94 -10.90 12.97 8.77
N MET A 95 -10.06 13.01 9.80
CA MET A 95 -9.82 11.86 10.68
C MET A 95 -11.11 11.38 11.35
N LEU A 96 -11.93 12.30 11.88
CA LEU A 96 -13.21 11.96 12.51
C LEU A 96 -14.25 11.44 11.50
N PHE A 97 -14.25 11.96 10.27
CA PHE A 97 -15.15 11.47 9.22
C PHE A 97 -14.84 10.03 8.85
N PHE A 98 -13.57 9.72 8.56
CA PHE A 98 -13.16 8.36 8.19
C PHE A 98 -13.22 7.38 9.38
N GLU A 99 -13.00 7.85 10.62
CA GLU A 99 -13.21 7.04 11.82
C GLU A 99 -14.66 6.55 11.91
N LYS A 100 -15.65 7.41 11.62
CA LYS A 100 -17.07 7.01 11.62
C LYS A 100 -17.37 5.90 10.61
N LEU A 101 -16.64 5.84 9.50
CA LEU A 101 -16.77 4.80 8.48
C LEU A 101 -15.95 3.54 8.82
N SER A 102 -15.02 3.64 9.76
CA SER A 102 -14.13 2.55 10.14
C SER A 102 -14.87 1.46 10.94
N TRP A 103 -14.36 0.23 10.81
CA TRP A 103 -14.80 -0.93 11.59
C TRP A 103 -14.38 -0.84 13.07
N VAL A 104 -13.28 -0.14 13.35
CA VAL A 104 -12.73 0.07 14.69
C VAL A 104 -13.01 1.50 15.10
N LYS A 105 -13.52 1.68 16.31
CA LYS A 105 -13.76 3.00 16.87
C LYS A 105 -12.56 3.47 17.67
N ARG A 106 -12.13 4.70 17.38
CA ARG A 106 -11.00 5.34 18.04
C ARG A 106 -11.42 6.67 18.65
N ASN A 107 -10.94 6.95 19.84
CA ASN A 107 -11.14 8.24 20.47
C ASN A 107 -10.20 9.30 19.85
N LYS A 108 -10.39 10.56 20.27
CA LYS A 108 -9.62 11.68 19.72
C LYS A 108 -8.11 11.54 19.96
N GLN A 109 -7.71 11.07 21.16
CA GLN A 109 -6.29 10.90 21.50
C GLN A 109 -5.64 9.82 20.64
N GLU A 110 -6.32 8.72 20.39
CA GLU A 110 -5.82 7.64 19.50
C GLU A 110 -5.69 8.11 18.05
N LEU A 111 -6.62 8.95 17.56
CA LEU A 111 -6.50 9.53 16.22
C LEU A 111 -5.34 10.53 16.12
N GLN A 112 -5.08 11.30 17.17
CA GLN A 112 -3.94 12.20 17.24
C GLN A 112 -2.62 11.41 17.30
N ALA A 113 -2.56 10.31 18.06
CA ALA A 113 -1.40 9.44 18.12
C ALA A 113 -1.05 8.85 16.75
N LEU A 114 -2.05 8.42 15.95
CA LEU A 114 -1.81 7.97 14.57
C LEU A 114 -1.17 9.06 13.69
N LEU A 115 -1.58 10.31 13.86
CA LEU A 115 -0.98 11.43 13.12
C LEU A 115 0.45 11.72 13.59
N GLU A 116 0.72 11.60 14.88
CA GLU A 116 2.07 11.75 15.46
C GLU A 116 3.01 10.65 14.94
N GLU A 117 2.54 9.41 14.84
CA GLU A 117 3.30 8.28 14.27
C GLU A 117 3.76 8.56 12.82
N VAL A 118 2.90 9.16 11.98
CA VAL A 118 3.26 9.57 10.62
C VAL A 118 3.93 10.95 10.57
N LYS A 119 4.26 11.54 11.72
CA LYS A 119 4.88 12.88 11.87
C LYS A 119 4.05 14.00 11.20
N LEU A 120 2.75 14.04 11.47
CA LEU A 120 1.83 15.08 11.04
C LEU A 120 1.16 15.77 12.24
N ASP A 121 1.82 16.76 12.83
CA ASP A 121 1.25 17.59 13.90
C ASP A 121 0.53 18.83 13.34
N ARG A 122 -0.65 18.62 12.73
CA ARG A 122 -1.44 19.67 12.06
C ARG A 122 -2.95 19.51 12.31
N TRP A 123 -3.34 19.05 13.50
CA TRP A 123 -4.70 18.65 13.85
C TRP A 123 -5.81 19.63 13.46
N LYS A 124 -5.56 20.94 13.58
CA LYS A 124 -6.56 21.99 13.34
C LYS A 124 -6.48 22.63 11.96
N GLU A 125 -5.42 22.37 11.20
CA GLU A 125 -5.21 22.99 9.89
C GLU A 125 -6.14 22.41 8.84
N LYS A 126 -6.58 23.23 7.88
CA LYS A 126 -7.32 22.77 6.71
C LYS A 126 -6.41 22.00 5.76
N VAL A 127 -6.96 21.00 5.06
CA VAL A 127 -6.20 20.21 4.08
C VAL A 127 -5.63 21.08 2.97
N THR A 128 -6.32 22.14 2.56
CA THR A 128 -5.83 23.12 1.57
C THR A 128 -4.52 23.81 1.98
N GLN A 129 -4.21 23.87 3.27
CA GLN A 129 -2.99 24.51 3.81
C GLN A 129 -1.81 23.53 3.95
N LEU A 130 -2.06 22.23 3.72
CA LEU A 130 -1.03 21.20 3.84
C LEU A 130 -0.17 21.10 2.57
N SER A 131 1.12 20.85 2.75
CA SER A 131 1.99 20.44 1.64
C SER A 131 1.59 19.09 1.06
N GLY A 132 2.08 18.75 -0.13
CA GLY A 132 1.85 17.44 -0.75
C GLY A 132 2.24 16.28 0.17
N GLY A 133 3.42 16.35 0.78
CA GLY A 133 3.88 15.33 1.74
C GLY A 133 2.98 15.22 2.98
N MET A 134 2.49 16.35 3.52
CA MET A 134 1.55 16.34 4.64
C MET A 134 0.20 15.71 4.25
N ARG A 135 -0.30 15.97 3.04
CA ARG A 135 -1.53 15.34 2.54
C ARG A 135 -1.35 13.82 2.38
N ARG A 136 -0.20 13.36 1.89
CA ARG A 136 0.12 11.93 1.81
C ARG A 136 0.16 11.26 3.19
N LYS A 137 0.76 11.91 4.19
CA LYS A 137 0.78 11.42 5.57
C LYS A 137 -0.63 11.32 6.17
N LEU A 138 -1.49 12.32 5.91
CA LEU A 138 -2.89 12.27 6.33
C LEU A 138 -3.64 11.10 5.67
N ASN A 139 -3.46 10.91 4.35
CA ASN A 139 -4.07 9.81 3.62
C ASN A 139 -3.62 8.45 4.17
N LEU A 140 -2.33 8.31 4.47
CA LEU A 140 -1.77 7.13 5.13
C LEU A 140 -2.41 6.91 6.51
N ALA A 141 -2.43 7.92 7.38
CA ALA A 141 -3.01 7.80 8.72
C ALA A 141 -4.49 7.37 8.68
N ILE A 142 -5.28 7.92 7.76
CA ILE A 142 -6.68 7.54 7.53
C ILE A 142 -6.80 6.06 7.18
N SER A 143 -5.96 5.55 6.30
CA SER A 143 -5.97 4.15 5.86
C SER A 143 -5.61 3.17 7.00
N LEU A 144 -5.03 3.67 8.08
CA LEU A 144 -4.60 2.89 9.24
C LEU A 144 -5.52 3.02 10.46
N ILE A 145 -6.62 3.79 10.38
CA ILE A 145 -7.56 3.98 11.50
C ILE A 145 -8.06 2.65 12.06
N HIS A 146 -8.30 1.65 11.21
CA HIS A 146 -8.82 0.34 11.61
C HIS A 146 -7.74 -0.70 11.98
N ASP A 147 -6.47 -0.27 12.05
CA ASP A 147 -5.31 -1.09 12.40
C ASP A 147 -5.14 -2.34 11.51
N PRO A 148 -4.99 -2.17 10.19
CA PRO A 148 -4.89 -3.30 9.27
C PRO A 148 -3.60 -4.10 9.45
N ASP A 149 -3.65 -5.40 9.17
CA ASP A 149 -2.49 -6.30 9.15
C ASP A 149 -1.74 -6.29 7.80
N LEU A 150 -2.46 -6.01 6.71
CA LEU A 150 -1.93 -5.89 5.35
C LEU A 150 -2.10 -4.45 4.88
N ILE A 151 -0.99 -3.78 4.60
CA ILE A 151 -0.96 -2.39 4.13
C ILE A 151 -0.52 -2.40 2.68
N LEU A 152 -1.38 -1.90 1.81
CA LEU A 152 -1.17 -1.82 0.37
C LEU A 152 -1.06 -0.34 -0.03
N LEU A 153 0.03 0.04 -0.72
CA LEU A 153 0.26 1.43 -1.08
C LEU A 153 0.62 1.55 -2.56
N ASP A 154 -0.15 2.34 -3.27
CA ASP A 154 0.10 2.64 -4.68
C ASP A 154 0.76 4.02 -4.81
N GLU A 155 2.06 4.04 -5.08
CA GLU A 155 2.89 5.23 -5.25
C GLU A 155 2.71 6.31 -4.14
N PRO A 156 2.81 5.95 -2.86
CA PRO A 156 2.45 6.86 -1.76
C PRO A 156 3.39 8.06 -1.60
N THR A 157 4.53 8.06 -2.27
CA THR A 157 5.58 9.07 -2.16
C THR A 157 5.78 9.89 -3.44
N THR A 158 5.02 9.60 -4.48
CA THR A 158 5.11 10.32 -5.76
C THR A 158 4.75 11.79 -5.59
N GLY A 159 5.65 12.68 -6.08
CA GLY A 159 5.43 14.12 -6.11
C GLY A 159 5.57 14.83 -4.76
N ILE A 160 6.20 14.21 -3.76
CA ILE A 160 6.49 14.82 -2.46
C ILE A 160 7.98 15.05 -2.25
N ASP A 161 8.32 15.84 -1.23
CA ASP A 161 9.72 16.11 -0.88
C ASP A 161 10.40 14.88 -0.26
N LEU A 162 11.74 14.83 -0.39
CA LEU A 162 12.58 13.71 0.08
C LEU A 162 12.40 13.43 1.59
N LYS A 163 12.21 14.48 2.42
CA LYS A 163 12.04 14.29 3.86
C LYS A 163 10.75 13.55 4.15
N SER A 164 9.65 13.98 3.52
CA SER A 164 8.34 13.33 3.67
C SER A 164 8.35 11.89 3.16
N SER A 165 9.03 11.62 2.02
CA SER A 165 9.21 10.27 1.48
C SER A 165 9.95 9.36 2.49
N LYS A 166 11.10 9.80 3.01
CA LYS A 166 11.86 9.02 4.00
C LYS A 166 11.11 8.80 5.31
N GLU A 167 10.31 9.76 5.76
CA GLU A 167 9.48 9.62 6.96
C GLU A 167 8.36 8.57 6.75
N ILE A 168 7.71 8.56 5.60
CA ILE A 168 6.73 7.54 5.21
C ILE A 168 7.39 6.16 5.12
N GLY A 169 8.52 6.04 4.41
CA GLY A 169 9.27 4.78 4.29
C GLY A 169 9.68 4.21 5.64
N SER A 170 10.26 5.03 6.52
CA SER A 170 10.64 4.63 7.88
C SER A 170 9.44 4.16 8.70
N TYR A 171 8.31 4.85 8.58
CA TYR A 171 7.07 4.45 9.25
C TYR A 171 6.59 3.07 8.78
N LEU A 172 6.54 2.85 7.47
CA LEU A 172 6.12 1.57 6.88
C LEU A 172 7.04 0.41 7.29
N HIS A 173 8.35 0.64 7.29
CA HIS A 173 9.33 -0.34 7.76
C HIS A 173 9.09 -0.70 9.24
N ASN A 174 8.85 0.29 10.11
CA ASN A 174 8.55 0.07 11.52
C ASN A 174 7.22 -0.69 11.70
N GLN A 175 6.18 -0.38 10.93
CA GLN A 175 4.92 -1.13 10.97
C GLN A 175 5.13 -2.61 10.61
N ALA A 176 5.98 -2.90 9.62
CA ALA A 176 6.30 -4.29 9.29
C ALA A 176 7.10 -4.97 10.40
N LYS A 177 8.19 -4.36 10.88
CA LYS A 177 9.13 -5.03 11.79
C LYS A 177 8.68 -5.07 13.23
N GLN A 178 8.06 -3.99 13.75
CA GLN A 178 7.69 -3.88 15.16
C GLN A 178 6.24 -4.28 15.42
N ALA A 179 5.33 -3.96 14.47
CA ALA A 179 3.91 -4.29 14.60
C ALA A 179 3.49 -5.56 13.83
N ASN A 180 4.46 -6.31 13.27
CA ASN A 180 4.25 -7.58 12.55
C ASN A 180 3.25 -7.48 11.38
N LYS A 181 3.21 -6.33 10.71
CA LYS A 181 2.34 -6.09 9.55
C LYS A 181 3.03 -6.52 8.26
N THR A 182 2.23 -6.79 7.24
CA THR A 182 2.72 -7.03 5.88
C THR A 182 2.48 -5.77 5.06
N VAL A 183 3.50 -5.30 4.35
CA VAL A 183 3.42 -4.09 3.53
C VAL A 183 3.72 -4.45 2.08
N VAL A 184 2.87 -4.02 1.14
CA VAL A 184 3.12 -4.08 -0.29
C VAL A 184 3.11 -2.65 -0.83
N TYR A 185 4.17 -2.26 -1.49
CA TYR A 185 4.48 -0.89 -1.80
C TYR A 185 4.94 -0.74 -3.25
N THR A 186 4.33 0.17 -4.01
CA THR A 186 4.82 0.52 -5.35
C THR A 186 5.55 1.86 -5.33
N SER A 187 6.62 1.97 -6.06
CA SER A 187 7.32 3.23 -6.33
C SER A 187 8.02 3.18 -7.68
N HIS A 188 8.21 4.35 -8.30
CA HIS A 188 9.09 4.53 -9.46
C HIS A 188 10.51 4.88 -9.04
N ASP A 189 10.74 5.24 -7.78
CA ASP A 189 12.06 5.53 -7.24
C ASP A 189 12.71 4.24 -6.76
N MET A 190 13.67 3.73 -7.55
CA MET A 190 14.39 2.50 -7.23
C MET A 190 15.23 2.62 -5.96
N SER A 191 15.74 3.83 -5.64
CA SER A 191 16.50 4.05 -4.41
C SER A 191 15.62 3.88 -3.18
N GLU A 192 14.38 4.36 -3.25
CA GLU A 192 13.39 4.19 -2.20
C GLU A 192 13.02 2.70 -1.99
N ILE A 193 12.80 1.97 -3.09
CA ILE A 193 12.53 0.52 -3.05
C ILE A 193 13.68 -0.23 -2.37
N MET A 194 14.92 0.07 -2.75
CA MET A 194 16.11 -0.58 -2.18
C MET A 194 16.33 -0.24 -0.70
N ASP A 195 15.95 0.96 -0.28
CA ASP A 195 16.14 1.41 1.11
C ASP A 195 15.16 0.74 2.10
N ILE A 196 13.95 0.40 1.67
CA ILE A 196 12.88 0.00 2.60
C ILE A 196 12.32 -1.41 2.40
N CYS A 197 12.51 -2.03 1.23
CA CYS A 197 11.91 -3.33 0.91
C CYS A 197 12.84 -4.49 1.27
N ASP A 198 12.27 -5.54 1.87
CA ASP A 198 12.98 -6.80 2.13
C ASP A 198 13.10 -7.66 0.87
N GLN A 199 12.10 -7.55 -0.01
CA GLN A 199 12.01 -8.32 -1.25
C GLN A 199 11.34 -7.48 -2.32
N VAL A 200 11.70 -7.71 -3.58
CA VAL A 200 11.13 -6.98 -4.72
C VAL A 200 10.46 -7.93 -5.68
N PHE A 201 9.21 -7.63 -6.02
CA PHE A 201 8.46 -8.30 -7.08
C PHE A 201 8.53 -7.48 -8.36
N LEU A 202 9.03 -8.09 -9.41
CA LEU A 202 9.09 -7.50 -10.74
C LEU A 202 7.89 -7.94 -11.56
N ILE A 203 7.12 -6.99 -12.07
CA ILE A 203 5.99 -7.20 -12.93
C ILE A 203 6.24 -6.53 -14.29
N GLY A 204 5.98 -7.25 -15.38
CA GLY A 204 6.29 -6.79 -16.74
C GLY A 204 7.57 -7.39 -17.30
N GLU A 205 7.88 -7.02 -18.56
CA GLU A 205 8.96 -7.63 -19.34
C GLU A 205 10.17 -6.71 -19.55
N ASP A 206 10.13 -5.46 -19.08
CA ASP A 206 11.21 -4.50 -19.25
C ASP A 206 12.48 -4.93 -18.50
N PRO A 207 13.58 -5.25 -19.22
CA PRO A 207 14.83 -5.72 -18.62
C PRO A 207 15.52 -4.64 -17.74
N PHE A 208 15.21 -3.37 -17.95
CA PHE A 208 15.81 -2.26 -17.21
C PHE A 208 15.69 -2.41 -15.70
N TYR A 209 14.49 -2.76 -15.21
CA TYR A 209 14.25 -2.95 -13.78
C TYR A 209 15.01 -4.16 -13.23
N GLU A 210 15.08 -5.25 -14.01
CA GLU A 210 15.80 -6.46 -13.60
C GLU A 210 17.31 -6.22 -13.49
N GLU A 211 17.90 -5.47 -14.42
CA GLU A 211 19.32 -5.14 -14.40
C GLU A 211 19.70 -4.31 -13.17
N ILE A 212 18.90 -3.26 -12.86
CA ILE A 212 19.14 -2.43 -11.67
C ILE A 212 19.04 -3.25 -10.39
N LEU A 213 18.01 -4.08 -10.25
CA LEU A 213 17.77 -4.89 -9.06
C LEU A 213 18.87 -5.94 -8.87
N LYS A 214 19.31 -6.60 -9.94
CA LYS A 214 20.47 -7.54 -9.85
C LYS A 214 21.74 -6.84 -9.41
N ALA A 215 21.99 -5.64 -9.92
CA ALA A 215 23.17 -4.85 -9.55
C ALA A 215 23.15 -4.43 -8.07
N SER A 216 21.98 -4.26 -7.46
CA SER A 216 21.82 -3.88 -6.05
C SER A 216 21.92 -5.05 -5.06
N GLY A 217 21.93 -6.30 -5.54
CA GLY A 217 21.94 -7.49 -4.69
C GLY A 217 20.59 -7.80 -4.00
N GLN A 218 19.49 -7.16 -4.43
CA GLN A 218 18.16 -7.43 -3.89
C GLN A 218 17.61 -8.79 -4.35
N GLU A 219 16.87 -9.45 -3.47
CA GLU A 219 16.11 -10.64 -3.83
C GLU A 219 14.94 -10.26 -4.74
N VAL A 220 14.98 -10.72 -5.99
CA VAL A 220 13.99 -10.39 -7.01
C VAL A 220 13.16 -11.59 -7.36
N VAL A 221 11.85 -11.45 -7.27
CA VAL A 221 10.88 -12.45 -7.75
C VAL A 221 10.17 -11.89 -8.96
N ARG A 222 10.35 -12.53 -10.11
CA ARG A 222 9.61 -12.19 -11.31
C ARG A 222 8.20 -12.79 -11.26
N LEU A 223 7.18 -11.96 -11.43
CA LEU A 223 5.78 -12.39 -11.35
C LEU A 223 5.17 -12.81 -12.69
N MET A 224 5.73 -12.34 -13.80
CA MET A 224 5.31 -12.67 -15.19
C MET A 224 6.53 -12.77 -16.09
#